data_773f9aa07faa50f91a22993132ac43ad
#
_entry.id   773f9aa07faa50f91a22993132ac43ad
#
_cell.length_a   1.000
_cell.length_b   1.000
_cell.length_c   1.000
_cell.angle_alpha   90.00
_cell.angle_beta   90.00
_cell.angle_gamma   90.00
#
_symmetry.space_group_name_H-M   'P 1'
#
loop_
_entity.id
_entity.type
_entity.pdbx_description
1 polymer ?
#
loop_
_entity_poly.entity_id
_entity_poly.type
_entity_poly.pdbx_seq_one_letter_code
_entity_poly.pdbx_strand_id
1 'polypeptide(L)'
;MKLLTFEDGIVRIDGEELPGILSDLRVSGQVRFDEQSVDKASGTKKTPQGWEDADISLSLYLLTDEAGTCYDKLAVLEGFFKKTDGKANPSIFTVANSHLLARGIRRVVFSRLDSAEITRTDEIRASLSFMEHNPPIIRQERAQAKTPTPAELAKKAKEKAEKAAEQPETVIGVDVE
;
A
#
# COMPACT_ATOMS: atom_id res chain seq x y z
N MET A 1 -12.35 -5.74 7.01
CA MET A 1 -11.28 -4.74 6.91
C MET A 1 -11.40 -3.90 8.15
N LYS A 2 -10.35 -3.75 8.95
CA LYS A 2 -10.39 -3.08 10.24
C LYS A 2 -10.04 -1.61 10.08
N LEU A 3 -10.75 -0.72 10.78
CA LEU A 3 -10.52 0.71 10.77
C LEU A 3 -9.60 1.10 11.94
N LEU A 4 -8.52 1.81 11.65
CA LEU A 4 -7.58 2.33 12.64
C LEU A 4 -7.67 3.86 12.65
N THR A 5 -8.01 4.45 13.79
CA THR A 5 -8.14 5.91 13.98
C THR A 5 -7.24 6.40 15.11
N PHE A 6 -6.76 7.63 14.97
CA PHE A 6 -5.93 8.33 15.95
C PHE A 6 -6.45 9.75 16.09
N GLU A 7 -7.13 10.03 17.15
CA GLU A 7 -7.68 11.37 17.45
C GLU A 7 -7.55 11.63 18.94
N ASP A 8 -7.26 12.85 19.30
CA ASP A 8 -7.22 13.37 20.69
C ASP A 8 -6.39 12.53 21.67
N GLY A 9 -5.27 11.99 21.20
CA GLY A 9 -4.41 11.15 22.03
C GLY A 9 -4.90 9.72 22.24
N ILE A 10 -5.96 9.31 21.53
CA ILE A 10 -6.59 7.99 21.65
C ILE A 10 -6.42 7.23 20.32
N VAL A 11 -6.06 5.96 20.45
CA VAL A 11 -5.99 5.02 19.30
C VAL A 11 -7.20 4.09 19.36
N ARG A 12 -7.95 3.97 18.27
CA ARG A 12 -9.08 3.04 18.16
C ARG A 12 -8.95 2.10 16.98
N ILE A 13 -9.32 0.85 17.19
CA ILE A 13 -9.42 -0.18 16.15
C ILE A 13 -10.86 -0.67 16.08
N ASP A 14 -11.52 -0.46 14.92
CA ASP A 14 -12.94 -0.78 14.69
C ASP A 14 -13.88 -0.13 15.74
N GLY A 15 -13.51 1.06 16.24
CA GLY A 15 -14.25 1.78 17.28
C GLY A 15 -13.91 1.35 18.70
N GLU A 16 -13.16 0.25 18.90
CA GLU A 16 -12.67 -0.19 20.21
C GLU A 16 -11.42 0.59 20.58
N GLU A 17 -11.43 1.22 21.75
CA GLU A 17 -10.33 2.05 22.23
C GLU A 17 -9.18 1.17 22.73
N LEU A 18 -7.98 1.44 22.23
CA LEU A 18 -6.77 0.81 22.73
C LEU A 18 -6.32 1.47 24.04
N PRO A 19 -5.84 0.68 25.00
CA PRO A 19 -5.34 1.24 26.25
C PRO A 19 -4.07 2.05 26.02
N GLY A 20 -3.96 3.17 26.73
CA GLY A 20 -2.80 4.05 26.69
C GLY A 20 -3.07 5.40 26.04
N ILE A 21 -2.17 6.33 26.28
CA ILE A 21 -2.23 7.70 25.79
C ILE A 21 -1.26 7.84 24.63
N LEU A 22 -1.77 8.19 23.44
CA LEU A 22 -0.91 8.45 22.27
C LEU A 22 -0.14 9.75 22.49
N SER A 23 1.18 9.66 22.51
CA SER A 23 2.07 10.81 22.67
C SER A 23 2.64 11.32 21.38
N ASP A 24 2.93 10.43 20.44
CA ASP A 24 3.61 10.78 19.18
C ASP A 24 3.17 9.86 18.04
N LEU A 25 3.04 10.46 16.86
CA LEU A 25 2.85 9.78 15.59
C LEU A 25 3.98 10.20 14.65
N ARG A 26 4.87 9.29 14.34
CA ARG A 26 5.97 9.49 13.40
C ARG A 26 5.73 8.71 12.11
N VAL A 27 5.96 9.37 10.99
CA VAL A 27 5.86 8.75 9.66
C VAL A 27 7.15 9.02 8.90
N SER A 28 7.85 7.97 8.53
CA SER A 28 9.06 8.03 7.71
C SER A 28 8.84 7.33 6.37
N GLY A 29 9.47 7.83 5.35
CA GLY A 29 9.47 7.24 4.01
C GLY A 29 10.71 7.68 3.28
N GLN A 30 11.27 6.79 2.50
CA GLN A 30 12.53 7.04 1.80
C GLN A 30 12.45 6.58 0.35
N VAL A 31 13.36 7.08 -0.45
CA VAL A 31 13.58 6.61 -1.82
C VAL A 31 14.63 5.51 -1.78
N ARG A 32 14.33 4.41 -2.44
CA ARG A 32 15.31 3.35 -2.66
C ARG A 32 16.26 3.74 -3.76
N PHE A 33 17.57 3.62 -3.49
CA PHE A 33 18.62 3.86 -4.47
C PHE A 33 19.35 2.56 -4.78
N ASP A 34 19.63 2.35 -6.06
CA ASP A 34 20.64 1.40 -6.51
C ASP A 34 21.99 2.10 -6.46
N GLU A 35 22.94 1.57 -5.68
CA GLU A 35 24.26 2.14 -5.48
C GLU A 35 25.31 1.27 -6.20
N GLN A 36 26.02 1.88 -7.15
CA GLN A 36 27.10 1.23 -7.89
C GLN A 36 28.43 1.92 -7.55
N SER A 37 29.37 1.15 -7.01
CA SER A 37 30.73 1.61 -6.85
C SER A 37 31.48 1.49 -8.19
N VAL A 38 32.23 2.53 -8.54
CA VAL A 38 33.07 2.53 -9.75
C VAL A 38 34.52 2.40 -9.32
N ASP A 39 35.22 1.39 -9.85
CA ASP A 39 36.63 1.17 -9.55
C ASP A 39 37.46 2.40 -9.89
N LYS A 40 38.36 2.75 -8.97
CA LYS A 40 39.29 3.90 -9.08
C LYS A 40 38.62 5.28 -9.15
N ALA A 41 37.34 5.40 -8.86
CA ALA A 41 36.64 6.68 -8.71
C ALA A 41 36.22 6.90 -7.25
N SER A 42 36.29 8.14 -6.79
CA SER A 42 35.74 8.51 -5.49
C SER A 42 34.23 8.72 -5.59
N GLY A 43 33.46 8.05 -4.72
CA GLY A 43 32.01 8.15 -4.66
C GLY A 43 31.28 6.97 -5.32
N THR A 44 29.97 6.89 -5.06
CA THR A 44 29.07 5.87 -5.64
C THR A 44 28.06 6.53 -6.58
N LYS A 45 27.77 5.87 -7.70
CA LYS A 45 26.67 6.27 -8.57
C LYS A 45 25.35 5.80 -7.93
N LYS A 46 24.44 6.73 -7.65
CA LYS A 46 23.14 6.45 -7.06
C LYS A 46 22.03 6.63 -8.09
N THR A 47 21.29 5.57 -8.37
CA THR A 47 20.15 5.60 -9.28
C THR A 47 18.87 5.37 -8.49
N PRO A 48 17.89 6.31 -8.48
CA PRO A 48 16.63 6.15 -7.74
C PRO A 48 15.79 5.03 -8.37
N GLN A 49 15.31 4.11 -7.51
CA GLN A 49 14.51 2.94 -7.91
C GLN A 49 13.04 3.05 -7.53
N GLY A 50 12.62 4.20 -6.96
CA GLY A 50 11.27 4.45 -6.51
C GLY A 50 11.17 4.66 -5.00
N TRP A 51 9.95 4.88 -4.54
CA TRP A 51 9.65 5.04 -3.12
C TRP A 51 9.53 3.69 -2.44
N GLU A 52 10.06 3.58 -1.24
CA GLU A 52 9.77 2.47 -0.33
C GLU A 52 8.44 2.71 0.38
N ASP A 53 7.81 1.62 0.87
CA ASP A 53 6.64 1.73 1.73
C ASP A 53 6.99 2.52 2.99
N ALA A 54 6.09 3.41 3.40
CA ALA A 54 6.34 4.26 4.56
C ALA A 54 6.26 3.47 5.86
N ASP A 55 7.18 3.76 6.79
CA ASP A 55 7.14 3.29 8.18
C ASP A 55 6.37 4.30 9.04
N ILE A 56 5.43 3.78 9.84
CA ILE A 56 4.60 4.56 10.76
C ILE A 56 4.87 4.03 12.18
N SER A 57 5.21 4.92 13.09
CA SER A 57 5.44 4.59 14.50
C SER A 57 4.52 5.42 15.38
N LEU A 58 3.82 4.75 16.29
CA LEU A 58 2.96 5.33 17.32
C LEU A 58 3.62 5.10 18.68
N SER A 59 3.80 6.15 19.45
CA SER A 59 4.29 6.04 20.82
C SER A 59 3.13 6.20 21.82
N LEU A 60 2.93 5.21 22.67
CA LEU A 60 1.89 5.17 23.68
C LEU A 60 2.52 5.14 25.07
N TYR A 61 1.90 5.87 26.00
CA TYR A 61 2.16 5.77 27.43
C TYR A 61 1.09 4.89 28.08
N LEU A 62 1.51 3.81 28.71
CA LEU A 62 0.67 2.92 29.50
C LEU A 62 0.93 3.20 30.97
N LEU A 63 -0.03 3.84 31.63
CA LEU A 63 0.02 4.18 33.04
C LEU A 63 -0.89 3.24 33.84
N THR A 64 -0.49 2.89 35.05
CA THR A 64 -1.37 2.20 36.00
C THR A 64 -2.44 3.17 36.50
N ASP A 65 -3.70 2.80 36.37
CA ASP A 65 -4.87 3.56 36.83
C ASP A 65 -6.00 2.63 37.36
N GLU A 66 -7.17 3.17 37.61
CA GLU A 66 -8.33 2.41 38.10
C GLU A 66 -8.80 1.32 37.12
N ALA A 67 -8.50 1.46 35.82
CA ALA A 67 -8.86 0.48 34.76
C ALA A 67 -7.91 -0.72 34.70
N GLY A 68 -6.73 -0.63 35.32
CA GLY A 68 -5.77 -1.72 35.35
C GLY A 68 -4.32 -1.25 35.44
N THR A 69 -3.42 -2.22 35.56
CA THR A 69 -1.98 -1.95 35.61
C THR A 69 -1.41 -1.69 34.20
N CYS A 70 -0.27 -1.04 34.13
CA CYS A 70 0.46 -0.84 32.86
C CYS A 70 0.74 -2.19 32.16
N TYR A 71 0.94 -3.27 32.92
CA TYR A 71 1.16 -4.62 32.40
C TYR A 71 -0.11 -5.22 31.79
N ASP A 72 -1.26 -5.05 32.43
CA ASP A 72 -2.54 -5.51 31.88
C ASP A 72 -2.83 -4.80 30.55
N LYS A 73 -2.57 -3.50 30.49
CA LYS A 73 -2.72 -2.68 29.28
C LYS A 73 -1.79 -3.14 28.16
N LEU A 74 -0.54 -3.48 28.49
CA LEU A 74 0.40 -4.05 27.51
C LEU A 74 -0.08 -5.41 26.99
N ALA A 75 -0.60 -6.28 27.85
CA ALA A 75 -1.13 -7.58 27.44
C ALA A 75 -2.34 -7.43 26.49
N VAL A 76 -3.20 -6.44 26.72
CA VAL A 76 -4.29 -6.11 25.81
C VAL A 76 -3.76 -5.67 24.44
N LEU A 77 -2.79 -4.76 24.40
CA LEU A 77 -2.16 -4.33 23.13
C LEU A 77 -1.57 -5.52 22.38
N GLU A 78 -0.83 -6.37 23.04
CA GLU A 78 -0.25 -7.58 22.43
C GLU A 78 -1.34 -8.50 21.85
N GLY A 79 -2.45 -8.68 22.59
CA GLY A 79 -3.60 -9.46 22.14
C GLY A 79 -4.26 -8.91 20.89
N PHE A 80 -4.32 -7.58 20.70
CA PHE A 80 -4.85 -6.96 19.49
C PHE A 80 -3.99 -7.24 18.26
N PHE A 81 -2.69 -7.17 18.40
CA PHE A 81 -1.77 -7.27 17.28
C PHE A 81 -1.37 -8.70 16.92
N LYS A 82 -1.47 -9.64 17.85
CA LYS A 82 -1.34 -11.08 17.56
C LYS A 82 -2.56 -11.66 16.84
N LYS A 83 -3.67 -10.91 16.71
CA LYS A 83 -4.83 -11.36 15.93
C LYS A 83 -4.46 -11.41 14.44
N THR A 84 -4.60 -12.59 13.85
CA THR A 84 -4.36 -12.84 12.44
C THR A 84 -5.67 -12.93 11.66
N ASP A 85 -5.60 -12.92 10.34
CA ASP A 85 -6.75 -13.05 9.43
C ASP A 85 -7.27 -14.49 9.28
N GLY A 86 -6.99 -15.39 10.18
CA GLY A 86 -7.33 -16.82 10.06
C GLY A 86 -6.45 -17.61 9.09
N LYS A 87 -5.55 -16.95 8.37
CA LYS A 87 -4.52 -17.52 7.48
C LYS A 87 -3.11 -17.31 8.01
N ALA A 88 -2.99 -16.98 9.29
CA ALA A 88 -1.75 -16.64 9.99
C ALA A 88 -1.05 -15.33 9.49
N ASN A 89 -1.70 -14.52 8.66
CA ASN A 89 -1.18 -13.23 8.24
C ASN A 89 -1.62 -12.10 9.19
N PRO A 90 -0.81 -11.06 9.37
CA PRO A 90 -1.21 -9.88 10.11
C PRO A 90 -2.43 -9.21 9.45
N SER A 91 -3.29 -8.60 10.27
CA SER A 91 -4.46 -7.89 9.76
C SER A 91 -4.04 -6.60 9.03
N ILE A 92 -4.73 -6.29 7.93
CA ILE A 92 -4.59 -5.03 7.21
C ILE A 92 -5.59 -4.05 7.80
N PHE A 93 -5.13 -2.86 8.17
CA PHE A 93 -5.93 -1.77 8.71
C PHE A 93 -6.13 -0.68 7.67
N THR A 94 -7.35 -0.15 7.58
CA THR A 94 -7.61 1.12 6.90
C THR A 94 -7.40 2.24 7.91
N VAL A 95 -6.70 3.29 7.50
CA VAL A 95 -6.38 4.40 8.39
C VAL A 95 -7.26 5.60 8.09
N ALA A 96 -7.82 6.23 9.13
CA ALA A 96 -8.52 7.49 9.07
C ALA A 96 -7.83 8.50 9.99
N ASN A 97 -6.71 9.04 9.56
CA ASN A 97 -5.95 10.07 10.25
C ASN A 97 -5.48 11.11 9.24
N SER A 98 -5.69 12.40 9.53
CA SER A 98 -5.40 13.49 8.60
C SER A 98 -3.93 13.58 8.19
N HIS A 99 -2.98 13.29 9.11
CA HIS A 99 -1.55 13.31 8.81
C HIS A 99 -1.16 12.19 7.83
N LEU A 100 -1.66 10.96 8.05
CA LEU A 100 -1.39 9.83 7.16
C LEU A 100 -2.06 10.01 5.79
N LEU A 101 -3.30 10.49 5.77
CA LEU A 101 -4.04 10.77 4.54
C LEU A 101 -3.38 11.87 3.71
N ALA A 102 -2.83 12.92 4.35
CA ALA A 102 -2.07 13.97 3.66
C ALA A 102 -0.81 13.43 2.96
N ARG A 103 -0.23 12.33 3.45
CA ARG A 103 0.88 11.61 2.82
C ARG A 103 0.45 10.52 1.83
N GLY A 104 -0.86 10.38 1.60
CA GLY A 104 -1.44 9.37 0.71
C GLY A 104 -1.56 7.97 1.31
N ILE A 105 -1.18 7.77 2.57
CA ILE A 105 -1.21 6.48 3.26
C ILE A 105 -2.65 6.18 3.68
N ARG A 106 -3.21 5.11 3.16
CA ARG A 106 -4.60 4.69 3.41
C ARG A 106 -4.72 3.35 4.09
N ARG A 107 -3.74 2.48 3.92
CA ARG A 107 -3.72 1.13 4.48
C ARG A 107 -2.37 0.85 5.09
N VAL A 108 -2.40 0.18 6.24
CA VAL A 108 -1.21 -0.18 6.99
C VAL A 108 -1.31 -1.62 7.48
N VAL A 109 -0.18 -2.25 7.68
CA VAL A 109 -0.04 -3.56 8.32
C VAL A 109 0.79 -3.39 9.57
N PHE A 110 0.38 -4.02 10.64
CA PHE A 110 1.16 -4.06 11.87
C PHE A 110 2.49 -4.80 11.62
N SER A 111 3.58 -4.21 12.06
CA SER A 111 4.93 -4.73 11.86
C SER A 111 5.56 -5.18 13.17
N ARG A 112 5.51 -4.32 14.22
CA ARG A 112 6.24 -4.55 15.45
C ARG A 112 5.62 -3.83 16.64
N LEU A 113 5.72 -4.45 17.83
CA LEU A 113 5.45 -3.85 19.13
C LEU A 113 6.76 -3.88 19.94
N ASP A 114 7.26 -2.72 20.30
CA ASP A 114 8.36 -2.55 21.24
C ASP A 114 7.80 -1.97 22.55
N SER A 115 8.35 -2.37 23.67
CA SER A 115 7.98 -1.82 24.97
C SER A 115 9.20 -1.58 25.84
N ALA A 116 9.18 -0.49 26.60
CA ALA A 116 10.21 -0.15 27.56
C ALA A 116 9.56 0.25 28.88
N GLU A 117 9.96 -0.41 29.96
CA GLU A 117 9.48 -0.14 31.31
C GLU A 117 10.32 0.96 31.97
N ILE A 118 9.63 1.87 32.69
CA ILE A 118 10.26 2.87 33.53
C ILE A 118 9.91 2.55 34.97
N THR A 119 10.79 1.77 35.61
CA THR A 119 10.59 1.21 36.96
C THR A 119 10.29 2.26 38.04
N ARG A 120 10.66 3.52 37.83
CA ARG A 120 10.47 4.59 38.82
C ARG A 120 9.05 5.20 38.83
N THR A 121 8.31 5.05 37.73
CA THR A 121 7.04 5.76 37.51
C THR A 121 5.86 4.84 37.25
N ASP A 122 6.05 3.53 37.34
CA ASP A 122 5.00 2.53 37.07
C ASP A 122 4.38 2.75 35.67
N GLU A 123 5.25 3.07 34.70
CA GLU A 123 4.92 3.44 33.34
C GLU A 123 5.62 2.53 32.34
N ILE A 124 4.87 2.09 31.35
CA ILE A 124 5.43 1.41 30.18
C ILE A 124 5.24 2.30 28.95
N ARG A 125 6.33 2.54 28.22
CA ARG A 125 6.29 3.15 26.89
C ARG A 125 6.21 2.06 25.85
N ALA A 126 5.11 2.03 25.12
CA ALA A 126 4.90 1.10 24.02
C ALA A 126 5.05 1.84 22.68
N SER A 127 5.80 1.25 21.74
CA SER A 127 5.93 1.75 20.38
C SER A 127 5.33 0.73 19.42
N LEU A 128 4.27 1.14 18.72
CA LEU A 128 3.60 0.36 17.70
C LEU A 128 4.13 0.76 16.33
N SER A 129 4.75 -0.17 15.62
CA SER A 129 5.22 0.07 14.26
C SER A 129 4.28 -0.55 13.24
N PHE A 130 3.96 0.22 12.23
CA PHE A 130 3.17 -0.20 11.08
C PHE A 130 3.95 0.11 9.80
N MET A 131 3.68 -0.66 8.77
CA MET A 131 4.20 -0.46 7.43
C MET A 131 3.06 -0.12 6.49
N GLU A 132 3.26 0.83 5.60
CA GLU A 132 2.31 1.13 4.54
C GLU A 132 2.03 -0.12 3.71
N HIS A 133 0.75 -0.37 3.41
CA HIS A 133 0.34 -1.49 2.59
C HIS A 133 -0.14 -1.01 1.22
N ASN A 134 0.77 -1.00 0.26
CA ASN A 134 0.46 -0.75 -1.14
C ASN A 134 0.38 -2.08 -1.89
N PRO A 135 -0.78 -2.46 -2.46
CA PRO A 135 -0.83 -3.61 -3.34
C PRO A 135 0.10 -3.35 -4.54
N PRO A 136 0.85 -4.36 -4.99
CA PRO A 136 1.73 -4.21 -6.14
C PRO A 136 0.93 -3.73 -7.35
N ILE A 137 1.36 -2.61 -7.94
CA ILE A 137 0.82 -2.15 -9.21
C ILE A 137 1.40 -3.08 -10.28
N ILE A 138 0.64 -4.10 -10.66
CA ILE A 138 0.98 -4.92 -11.83
C ILE A 138 0.76 -3.99 -13.03
N ARG A 139 1.81 -3.37 -13.53
CA ARG A 139 1.79 -2.80 -14.87
C ARG A 139 1.57 -3.98 -15.80
N GLN A 140 0.34 -4.13 -16.30
CA GLN A 140 0.15 -4.90 -17.51
C GLN A 140 1.01 -4.19 -18.55
N GLU A 141 2.14 -4.78 -18.90
CA GLU A 141 2.83 -4.39 -20.12
C GLU A 141 1.76 -4.52 -21.21
N ARG A 142 1.28 -3.37 -21.68
CA ARG A 142 0.54 -3.34 -22.94
C ARG A 142 1.49 -4.00 -23.91
N ALA A 143 1.17 -5.23 -24.29
CA ALA A 143 1.86 -5.90 -25.38
C ALA A 143 1.92 -4.84 -26.49
N GLN A 144 3.12 -4.35 -26.79
CA GLN A 144 3.32 -3.40 -27.87
C GLN A 144 2.68 -4.09 -29.06
N ALA A 145 1.56 -3.53 -29.53
CA ALA A 145 0.89 -4.04 -30.72
C ALA A 145 1.99 -4.07 -31.75
N LYS A 146 2.42 -5.29 -32.14
CA LYS A 146 3.45 -5.47 -33.14
C LYS A 146 3.00 -4.66 -34.34
N THR A 147 3.72 -3.60 -34.66
CA THR A 147 3.47 -2.83 -35.87
C THR A 147 3.42 -3.84 -36.99
N PRO A 148 2.30 -4.01 -37.70
CA PRO A 148 2.19 -5.06 -38.70
C PRO A 148 3.25 -4.84 -39.75
N THR A 149 4.00 -5.86 -40.03
CA THR A 149 5.09 -5.85 -41.00
C THR A 149 4.53 -5.44 -42.38
N PRO A 150 5.27 -4.70 -43.22
CA PRO A 150 4.78 -4.29 -44.55
C PRO A 150 4.22 -5.44 -45.39
N ALA A 151 4.70 -6.66 -45.17
CA ALA A 151 4.19 -7.88 -45.81
C ALA A 151 2.80 -8.29 -45.33
N GLU A 152 2.47 -8.06 -44.04
CA GLU A 152 1.11 -8.35 -43.49
C GLU A 152 0.10 -7.31 -43.93
N LEU A 153 0.51 -6.03 -44.02
CA LEU A 153 -0.32 -4.97 -44.60
C LEU A 153 -0.66 -5.24 -46.07
N ALA A 154 0.32 -5.73 -46.86
CA ALA A 154 0.13 -6.09 -48.26
C ALA A 154 -0.83 -7.30 -48.41
N LYS A 155 -0.78 -8.30 -47.51
CA LYS A 155 -1.71 -9.44 -47.48
C LYS A 155 -3.14 -9.00 -47.15
N LYS A 156 -3.32 -8.18 -46.11
CA LYS A 156 -4.64 -7.64 -45.77
C LYS A 156 -5.25 -6.73 -46.82
N ALA A 157 -4.41 -5.99 -47.56
CA ALA A 157 -4.87 -5.16 -48.68
C ALA A 157 -5.35 -6.01 -49.85
N LYS A 158 -4.66 -7.11 -50.18
CA LYS A 158 -5.09 -8.06 -51.21
C LYS A 158 -6.39 -8.78 -50.85
N GLU A 159 -6.51 -9.28 -49.62
CA GLU A 159 -7.72 -9.98 -49.18
C GLU A 159 -8.95 -9.05 -49.10
N LYS A 160 -8.74 -7.77 -48.80
CA LYS A 160 -9.82 -6.76 -48.80
C LYS A 160 -10.23 -6.38 -50.27
N ALA A 161 -9.31 -6.38 -51.20
CA ALA A 161 -9.61 -6.12 -52.60
C ALA A 161 -10.34 -7.31 -53.26
N GLU A 162 -9.97 -8.54 -52.89
CA GLU A 162 -10.60 -9.77 -53.41
C GLU A 162 -12.04 -9.90 -52.88
N LYS A 163 -12.33 -9.57 -51.60
CA LYS A 163 -13.66 -9.52 -51.05
C LYS A 163 -14.56 -8.40 -51.62
N ALA A 164 -13.95 -7.30 -52.06
CA ALA A 164 -14.68 -6.22 -52.71
C ALA A 164 -15.09 -6.54 -54.17
N ALA A 165 -14.37 -7.46 -54.82
CA ALA A 165 -14.66 -7.92 -56.19
C ALA A 165 -15.73 -9.01 -56.26
N GLU A 166 -16.12 -9.63 -55.12
CA GLU A 166 -17.06 -10.74 -55.02
C GLU A 166 -18.48 -10.33 -54.64
N GLN A 167 -18.81 -9.03 -54.60
CA GLN A 167 -20.17 -8.56 -54.37
C GLN A 167 -20.88 -8.37 -55.75
N PRO A 168 -21.91 -9.16 -56.07
CA PRO A 168 -22.68 -8.98 -57.33
C PRO A 168 -23.52 -7.67 -57.23
N GLU A 169 -23.43 -6.89 -58.29
CA GLU A 169 -24.29 -5.71 -58.51
C GLU A 169 -25.78 -6.11 -58.44
N THR A 170 -26.47 -5.60 -57.46
CA THR A 170 -27.93 -5.70 -57.45
C THR A 170 -28.48 -4.64 -58.39
N VAL A 171 -28.90 -5.07 -59.56
CA VAL A 171 -29.59 -4.26 -60.53
C VAL A 171 -30.92 -3.80 -59.94
N ILE A 172 -31.07 -2.50 -59.74
CA ILE A 172 -32.32 -1.87 -59.36
C ILE A 172 -33.15 -1.71 -60.66
N GLY A 173 -34.12 -2.59 -60.86
CA GLY A 173 -35.14 -2.41 -61.89
C GLY A 173 -36.02 -1.20 -61.53
N VAL A 174 -36.05 -0.23 -62.42
CA VAL A 174 -37.03 0.87 -62.41
C VAL A 174 -38.23 0.39 -63.19
N ASP A 175 -39.34 0.13 -62.51
CA ASP A 175 -40.69 0.03 -63.18
C ASP A 175 -41.33 1.40 -63.11
N VAL A 176 -41.62 1.87 -64.33
CA VAL A 176 -42.52 3.04 -64.67
C VAL A 176 -43.93 2.50 -64.89
N GLU A 177 -44.90 2.96 -64.11
CA GLU A 177 -46.24 3.32 -64.51
C GLU A 177 -46.94 4.11 -63.39
#